data_c124a62c4a4b0696d685a4c4f931d8fe
#
_entry.id   c124a62c4a4b0696d685a4c4f931d8fe
#
_cell.length_a   1.000
_cell.length_b   1.000
_cell.length_c   1.000
_cell.angle_alpha   90.00
_cell.angle_beta   90.00
_cell.angle_gamma   90.00
#
_symmetry.space_group_name_H-M   'P 1'
#
loop_
_entity.id
_entity.type
_entity.pdbx_description
1 polymer ?
#
loop_
_entity_poly.entity_id
_entity_poly.type
_entity_poly.pdbx_seq_one_letter_code
_entity_poly.pdbx_strand_id
1 'polypeptide(L)'
;MNKPDYHGHRQRLRERFMRSGFEGFNDYEVVELLLTLAIPRLDVKQPAKALIARFGNLRGILDAQLEELQEIKGIGSVAPVALRIIRSSAELYLEQSAEISESLIDPERLSAFWRLRIGALHDEVFEVAYLDSGYHLLIDGIDRLEQGTIDRATVYPRRLVEAALMRRAAALVLAHNHPNGQVQPSDQDKALTRALVLAAEIVNIKILDHLIISPDKVFSFRQAGLL
;
A
#
# COMPACT_ATOMS: atom_id res chain seq x y z
N MET A 1 -0.33 -46.97 -10.65
CA MET A 1 -0.53 -45.58 -11.11
C MET A 1 0.34 -44.68 -10.22
N ASN A 2 1.42 -44.14 -10.77
CA ASN A 2 2.23 -43.14 -10.04
C ASN A 2 1.40 -41.90 -9.77
N LYS A 3 1.23 -41.54 -8.49
CA LYS A 3 0.66 -40.24 -8.11
C LYS A 3 1.58 -39.14 -8.70
N PRO A 4 1.01 -38.12 -9.35
CA PRO A 4 1.81 -37.04 -9.90
C PRO A 4 2.66 -36.39 -8.80
N ASP A 5 3.95 -36.14 -9.06
CA ASP A 5 4.99 -35.68 -8.12
C ASP A 5 4.68 -34.34 -7.41
N TYR A 6 3.69 -33.58 -7.91
CA TYR A 6 3.31 -32.28 -7.35
C TYR A 6 2.67 -32.34 -5.95
N HIS A 7 2.04 -33.47 -5.55
CA HIS A 7 1.46 -33.59 -4.19
C HIS A 7 2.55 -33.57 -3.10
N GLY A 8 3.66 -34.26 -3.29
CA GLY A 8 4.78 -34.23 -2.37
C GLY A 8 5.52 -32.87 -2.36
N HIS A 9 5.57 -32.19 -3.51
CA HIS A 9 6.23 -30.89 -3.63
C HIS A 9 5.50 -29.80 -2.83
N ARG A 10 4.19 -29.69 -2.93
CA ARG A 10 3.38 -28.72 -2.16
C ARG A 10 3.51 -28.92 -0.66
N GLN A 11 3.51 -30.16 -0.22
CA GLN A 11 3.68 -30.48 1.19
C GLN A 11 5.05 -30.01 1.68
N ARG A 12 6.12 -30.30 0.94
CA ARG A 12 7.48 -29.84 1.25
C ARG A 12 7.60 -28.31 1.32
N LEU A 13 6.95 -27.56 0.41
CA LEU A 13 6.92 -26.09 0.44
C LEU A 13 6.23 -25.58 1.72
N ARG A 14 5.08 -26.15 2.10
CA ARG A 14 4.38 -25.79 3.33
C ARG A 14 5.20 -26.10 4.58
N GLU A 15 5.79 -27.28 4.65
CA GLU A 15 6.64 -27.69 5.78
C GLU A 15 7.87 -26.79 5.91
N ARG A 16 8.48 -26.38 4.78
CA ARG A 16 9.58 -25.42 4.78
C ARG A 16 9.13 -24.05 5.29
N PHE A 17 8.00 -23.56 4.81
CA PHE A 17 7.42 -22.30 5.28
C PHE A 17 7.09 -22.33 6.78
N MET A 18 6.54 -23.40 7.28
CA MET A 18 6.23 -23.55 8.72
C MET A 18 7.47 -23.55 9.62
N ARG A 19 8.63 -23.92 9.08
CA ARG A 19 9.90 -23.92 9.83
C ARG A 19 10.62 -22.59 9.84
N SER A 20 10.61 -21.86 8.74
CA SER A 20 11.46 -20.67 8.53
C SER A 20 10.79 -19.51 7.81
N GLY A 21 9.46 -19.51 7.68
CA GLY A 21 8.78 -18.50 6.87
C GLY A 21 9.27 -18.55 5.41
N PHE A 22 9.46 -17.38 4.84
CA PHE A 22 9.98 -17.27 3.46
C PHE A 22 11.52 -17.25 3.36
N GLU A 23 12.23 -17.42 4.47
CA GLU A 23 13.68 -17.45 4.45
C GLU A 23 14.20 -18.60 3.54
N GLY A 24 15.10 -18.25 2.61
CA GLY A 24 15.64 -19.17 1.62
C GLY A 24 14.70 -19.60 0.50
N PHE A 25 13.49 -19.02 0.40
CA PHE A 25 12.63 -19.22 -0.76
C PHE A 25 13.12 -18.39 -1.95
N ASN A 26 13.06 -18.96 -3.17
CA ASN A 26 13.13 -18.15 -4.38
C ASN A 26 11.79 -17.43 -4.61
N ASP A 27 11.80 -16.28 -5.29
CA ASP A 27 10.58 -15.48 -5.52
C ASP A 27 9.44 -16.31 -6.12
N TYR A 28 9.73 -17.15 -7.12
CA TYR A 28 8.70 -17.99 -7.72
C TYR A 28 8.13 -19.05 -6.75
N GLU A 29 8.91 -19.52 -5.76
CA GLU A 29 8.43 -20.48 -4.76
C GLU A 29 7.47 -19.82 -3.76
N VAL A 30 7.70 -18.55 -3.43
CA VAL A 30 6.76 -17.73 -2.65
C VAL A 30 5.43 -17.65 -3.39
N VAL A 31 5.45 -17.24 -4.67
CA VAL A 31 4.25 -17.14 -5.51
C VAL A 31 3.60 -18.51 -5.69
N GLU A 32 4.37 -19.56 -5.91
CA GLU A 32 3.87 -20.93 -5.99
C GLU A 32 3.11 -21.33 -4.74
N LEU A 33 3.66 -21.05 -3.54
CA LEU A 33 2.99 -21.35 -2.28
C LEU A 33 1.66 -20.61 -2.15
N LEU A 34 1.61 -19.31 -2.48
CA LEU A 34 0.40 -18.51 -2.47
C LEU A 34 -0.65 -19.05 -3.45
N LEU A 35 -0.25 -19.39 -4.67
CA LEU A 35 -1.16 -19.97 -5.66
C LEU A 35 -1.76 -21.31 -5.21
N THR A 36 -1.06 -22.09 -4.38
CA THR A 36 -1.62 -23.36 -3.84
C THR A 36 -2.85 -23.14 -2.96
N LEU A 37 -3.07 -21.94 -2.44
CA LEU A 37 -4.26 -21.60 -1.65
C LEU A 37 -5.52 -21.48 -2.53
N ALA A 38 -5.34 -20.95 -3.76
CA ALA A 38 -6.43 -20.71 -4.70
C ALA A 38 -6.61 -21.82 -5.75
N ILE A 39 -5.54 -22.57 -6.05
CA ILE A 39 -5.52 -23.61 -7.08
C ILE A 39 -5.15 -24.96 -6.44
N PRO A 40 -6.09 -25.70 -5.86
CA PRO A 40 -5.77 -26.85 -4.99
C PRO A 40 -5.30 -28.11 -5.72
N ARG A 41 -5.59 -28.27 -7.02
CA ARG A 41 -5.43 -29.57 -7.70
C ARG A 41 -4.48 -29.58 -8.91
N LEU A 42 -3.96 -28.40 -9.32
CA LEU A 42 -3.09 -28.29 -10.50
C LEU A 42 -1.66 -27.93 -10.06
N ASP A 43 -0.66 -28.33 -10.86
CA ASP A 43 0.69 -27.82 -10.69
C ASP A 43 0.74 -26.32 -11.00
N VAL A 44 1.16 -25.53 -10.04
CA VAL A 44 1.22 -24.06 -10.11
C VAL A 44 2.65 -23.52 -10.26
N LYS A 45 3.65 -24.39 -10.39
CA LYS A 45 5.05 -24.00 -10.54
C LYS A 45 5.31 -23.20 -11.83
N GLN A 46 4.74 -23.66 -12.96
CA GLN A 46 4.89 -22.93 -14.23
C GLN A 46 4.13 -21.60 -14.24
N PRO A 47 2.86 -21.52 -13.79
CA PRO A 47 2.18 -20.23 -13.57
C PRO A 47 2.95 -19.28 -12.66
N ALA A 48 3.52 -19.75 -11.53
CA ALA A 48 4.31 -18.91 -10.63
C ALA A 48 5.55 -18.32 -11.30
N LYS A 49 6.29 -19.13 -12.06
CA LYS A 49 7.43 -18.65 -12.83
C LYS A 49 7.04 -17.65 -13.92
N ALA A 50 5.92 -17.86 -14.59
CA ALA A 50 5.42 -16.96 -15.62
C ALA A 50 4.99 -15.61 -15.02
N LEU A 51 4.36 -15.62 -13.84
CA LEU A 51 4.04 -14.40 -13.10
C LEU A 51 5.30 -13.61 -12.72
N ILE A 52 6.32 -14.26 -12.17
CA ILE A 52 7.59 -13.59 -11.86
C ILE A 52 8.25 -13.05 -13.13
N ALA A 53 8.25 -13.81 -14.21
CA ALA A 53 8.86 -13.37 -15.47
C ALA A 53 8.18 -12.13 -16.06
N ARG A 54 6.86 -11.98 -15.87
CA ARG A 54 6.08 -10.85 -16.39
C ARG A 54 6.11 -9.64 -15.47
N PHE A 55 5.95 -9.84 -14.17
CA PHE A 55 5.74 -8.77 -13.19
C PHE A 55 6.98 -8.48 -12.31
N GLY A 56 8.06 -9.23 -12.49
CA GLY A 56 9.36 -9.02 -11.87
C GLY A 56 9.48 -9.62 -10.47
N ASN A 57 8.57 -9.34 -9.56
CA ASN A 57 8.61 -9.77 -8.16
C ASN A 57 7.20 -9.92 -7.56
N LEU A 58 7.11 -10.35 -6.30
CA LEU A 58 5.84 -10.52 -5.60
C LEU A 58 5.02 -9.23 -5.56
N ARG A 59 5.65 -8.07 -5.34
CA ARG A 59 4.96 -6.77 -5.34
C ARG A 59 4.30 -6.51 -6.69
N GLY A 60 5.04 -6.61 -7.79
CA GLY A 60 4.49 -6.41 -9.14
C GLY A 60 3.29 -7.32 -9.43
N ILE A 61 3.31 -8.56 -8.92
CA ILE A 61 2.18 -9.49 -9.04
C ILE A 61 0.98 -9.02 -8.20
N LEU A 62 1.19 -8.58 -6.96
CA LEU A 62 0.13 -8.14 -6.07
C LEU A 62 -0.46 -6.79 -6.48
N ASP A 63 0.29 -5.94 -7.17
CA ASP A 63 -0.13 -4.64 -7.69
C ASP A 63 -0.78 -4.71 -9.08
N ALA A 64 -0.60 -5.83 -9.82
CA ALA A 64 -1.12 -6.01 -11.17
C ALA A 64 -2.66 -6.01 -11.22
N GLN A 65 -3.21 -5.61 -12.38
CA GLN A 65 -4.64 -5.68 -12.65
C GLN A 65 -5.10 -7.14 -12.76
N LEU A 66 -6.37 -7.40 -12.37
CA LEU A 66 -6.91 -8.78 -12.36
C LEU A 66 -6.89 -9.40 -13.75
N GLU A 67 -7.16 -8.61 -14.76
CA GLU A 67 -7.19 -9.00 -16.17
C GLU A 67 -5.80 -9.44 -16.64
N GLU A 68 -4.75 -8.69 -16.29
CA GLU A 68 -3.36 -9.00 -16.64
C GLU A 68 -2.88 -10.31 -16.01
N LEU A 69 -3.29 -10.57 -14.77
CA LEU A 69 -2.99 -11.83 -14.09
C LEU A 69 -3.66 -13.03 -14.80
N GLN A 70 -4.90 -12.85 -15.31
CA GLN A 70 -5.65 -13.89 -16.00
C GLN A 70 -5.07 -14.25 -17.38
N GLU A 71 -4.28 -13.38 -17.99
CA GLU A 71 -3.58 -13.69 -19.24
C GLU A 71 -2.49 -14.78 -19.07
N ILE A 72 -2.07 -15.02 -17.82
CA ILE A 72 -1.09 -16.08 -17.55
C ILE A 72 -1.75 -17.45 -17.62
N LYS A 73 -1.21 -18.31 -18.47
CA LYS A 73 -1.71 -19.69 -18.65
C LYS A 73 -1.72 -20.44 -17.31
N GLY A 74 -2.87 -20.97 -16.94
CA GLY A 74 -3.08 -21.69 -15.68
C GLY A 74 -3.57 -20.82 -14.52
N ILE A 75 -3.71 -19.52 -14.73
CA ILE A 75 -4.35 -18.59 -13.79
C ILE A 75 -5.79 -18.38 -14.22
N GLY A 76 -6.73 -18.96 -13.47
CA GLY A 76 -8.16 -18.74 -13.65
C GLY A 76 -8.65 -17.52 -12.87
N SER A 77 -9.97 -17.33 -12.83
CA SER A 77 -10.59 -16.16 -12.16
C SER A 77 -10.41 -16.13 -10.62
N VAL A 78 -10.17 -17.26 -9.99
CA VAL A 78 -10.07 -17.35 -8.50
C VAL A 78 -8.71 -16.89 -7.98
N ALA A 79 -7.62 -17.21 -8.68
CA ALA A 79 -6.29 -16.91 -8.21
C ALA A 79 -5.99 -15.38 -8.13
N PRO A 80 -6.38 -14.53 -9.09
CA PRO A 80 -6.25 -13.07 -8.97
C PRO A 80 -7.00 -12.50 -7.77
N VAL A 81 -8.21 -13.00 -7.50
CA VAL A 81 -8.99 -12.57 -6.32
C VAL A 81 -8.27 -12.95 -5.02
N ALA A 82 -7.71 -14.16 -4.93
CA ALA A 82 -6.94 -14.59 -3.77
C ALA A 82 -5.69 -13.71 -3.54
N LEU A 83 -4.96 -13.36 -4.61
CA LEU A 83 -3.81 -12.45 -4.52
C LEU A 83 -4.24 -11.04 -4.06
N ARG A 84 -5.38 -10.54 -4.55
CA ARG A 84 -5.95 -9.27 -4.09
C ARG A 84 -6.33 -9.31 -2.61
N ILE A 85 -6.95 -10.41 -2.13
CA ILE A 85 -7.27 -10.60 -0.71
C ILE A 85 -5.99 -10.57 0.14
N ILE A 86 -4.93 -11.25 -0.28
CA ILE A 86 -3.65 -11.25 0.43
C ILE A 86 -3.08 -9.82 0.54
N ARG A 87 -3.10 -9.05 -0.55
CA ARG A 87 -2.67 -7.66 -0.56
C ARG A 87 -3.51 -6.82 0.42
N SER A 88 -4.84 -6.87 0.29
CA SER A 88 -5.74 -6.10 1.15
C SER A 88 -5.66 -6.50 2.63
N SER A 89 -5.38 -7.79 2.93
CA SER A 89 -5.12 -8.23 4.31
C SER A 89 -3.83 -7.63 4.88
N ALA A 90 -2.79 -7.50 4.07
CA ALA A 90 -1.56 -6.85 4.49
C ALA A 90 -1.75 -5.33 4.71
N GLU A 91 -2.56 -4.67 3.87
CA GLU A 91 -2.97 -3.26 4.07
C GLU A 91 -3.68 -3.09 5.41
N LEU A 92 -4.72 -3.90 5.66
CA LEU A 92 -5.51 -3.87 6.89
C LEU A 92 -4.65 -4.16 8.13
N TYR A 93 -3.73 -5.13 8.04
CA TYR A 93 -2.80 -5.45 9.13
C TYR A 93 -1.90 -4.26 9.48
N LEU A 94 -1.37 -3.56 8.47
CA LEU A 94 -0.54 -2.38 8.70
C LEU A 94 -1.34 -1.20 9.25
N GLU A 95 -2.57 -1.00 8.78
CA GLU A 95 -3.49 0.01 9.29
C GLU A 95 -3.79 -0.22 10.78
N GLN A 96 -4.23 -1.41 11.14
CA GLN A 96 -4.49 -1.78 12.53
C GLN A 96 -3.24 -1.73 13.41
N SER A 97 -2.07 -2.06 12.86
CA SER A 97 -0.82 -1.95 13.58
C SER A 97 -0.42 -0.49 13.85
N ALA A 98 -0.82 0.44 12.98
CA ALA A 98 -0.63 1.86 13.19
C ALA A 98 -1.59 2.41 14.28
N GLU A 99 -2.82 1.87 14.35
CA GLU A 99 -3.81 2.24 15.38
C GLU A 99 -3.44 1.75 16.79
N ILE A 100 -2.77 0.60 16.93
CA ILE A 100 -2.43 -0.03 18.22
C ILE A 100 -1.20 0.62 18.88
N SER A 101 -0.45 1.45 18.18
CA SER A 101 0.73 2.08 18.76
C SER A 101 0.32 3.15 19.77
N GLU A 102 0.48 2.86 21.07
CA GLU A 102 0.25 3.78 22.22
C GLU A 102 1.14 5.03 22.23
N SER A 103 1.94 5.26 21.23
CA SER A 103 2.77 6.45 21.13
C SER A 103 3.03 6.85 19.68
N LEU A 104 2.83 8.14 19.42
CA LEU A 104 3.32 8.89 18.24
C LEU A 104 3.31 8.06 16.96
N ILE A 105 2.54 8.47 15.98
CA ILE A 105 2.58 7.84 14.65
C ILE A 105 4.03 7.55 14.29
N ASP A 106 4.35 6.26 14.21
CA ASP A 106 5.64 5.80 13.72
C ASP A 106 5.72 6.16 12.22
N PRO A 107 6.58 7.11 11.82
CA PRO A 107 6.65 7.56 10.44
C PRO A 107 7.00 6.43 9.46
N GLU A 108 7.77 5.42 9.91
CA GLU A 108 8.17 4.30 9.08
C GLU A 108 6.97 3.39 8.80
N ARG A 109 6.14 3.11 9.81
CA ARG A 109 4.93 2.30 9.66
C ARG A 109 3.90 2.97 8.77
N LEU A 110 3.66 4.27 8.96
CA LEU A 110 2.73 5.03 8.16
C LEU A 110 3.21 5.14 6.69
N SER A 111 4.50 5.32 6.48
CA SER A 111 5.11 5.27 5.16
C SER A 111 4.97 3.90 4.50
N ALA A 112 5.19 2.81 5.25
CA ALA A 112 5.02 1.43 4.75
C ALA A 112 3.56 1.15 4.38
N PHE A 113 2.61 1.58 5.21
CA PHE A 113 1.18 1.48 4.93
C PHE A 113 0.81 2.20 3.63
N TRP A 114 1.19 3.48 3.45
CA TRP A 114 0.86 4.21 2.23
C TRP A 114 1.60 3.70 0.99
N ARG A 115 2.82 3.22 1.13
CA ARG A 115 3.51 2.57 0.00
C ARG A 115 2.75 1.35 -0.51
N LEU A 116 2.18 0.55 0.40
CA LEU A 116 1.36 -0.59 0.02
C LEU A 116 0.00 -0.16 -0.57
N ARG A 117 -0.62 0.86 0.03
CA ARG A 117 -1.99 1.29 -0.30
C ARG A 117 -2.08 2.12 -1.58
N ILE A 118 -1.20 3.11 -1.74
CA ILE A 118 -1.28 4.06 -2.85
C ILE A 118 -0.04 4.08 -3.75
N GLY A 119 1.08 3.51 -3.32
CA GLY A 119 2.36 3.64 -4.03
C GLY A 119 2.35 3.12 -5.47
N ALA A 120 1.56 2.08 -5.76
CA ALA A 120 1.47 1.45 -7.08
C ALA A 120 0.23 1.86 -7.89
N LEU A 121 -0.55 2.84 -7.43
CA LEU A 121 -1.71 3.31 -8.17
C LEU A 121 -1.30 4.07 -9.43
N HIS A 122 -2.05 3.88 -10.51
CA HIS A 122 -1.83 4.56 -11.79
C HIS A 122 -2.37 5.99 -11.79
N ASP A 123 -3.36 6.27 -10.96
CA ASP A 123 -3.91 7.61 -10.74
C ASP A 123 -3.25 8.26 -9.53
N GLU A 124 -3.09 9.58 -9.58
CA GLU A 124 -2.68 10.35 -8.43
C GLU A 124 -3.83 10.45 -7.42
N VAL A 125 -3.57 10.07 -6.18
CA VAL A 125 -4.53 10.15 -5.09
C VAL A 125 -3.95 10.92 -3.92
N PHE A 126 -4.81 11.62 -3.19
CA PHE A 126 -4.44 12.35 -1.99
C PHE A 126 -5.20 11.79 -0.79
N GLU A 127 -4.46 11.28 0.18
CA GLU A 127 -5.00 10.71 1.42
C GLU A 127 -4.52 11.49 2.65
N VAL A 128 -5.30 11.39 3.71
CA VAL A 128 -5.04 12.09 4.98
C VAL A 128 -5.22 11.11 6.12
N ALA A 129 -4.26 11.12 7.05
CA ALA A 129 -4.42 10.50 8.37
C ALA A 129 -4.81 11.57 9.38
N TYR A 130 -5.91 11.34 10.08
CA TYR A 130 -6.47 12.22 11.12
C TYR A 130 -6.10 11.70 12.50
N LEU A 131 -5.59 12.58 13.36
CA LEU A 131 -5.00 12.24 14.63
C LEU A 131 -5.66 12.99 15.78
N ASP A 132 -5.70 12.37 16.95
CA ASP A 132 -6.08 13.01 18.20
C ASP A 132 -4.97 13.92 18.76
N SER A 133 -5.19 14.51 19.94
CA SER A 133 -4.22 15.39 20.62
C SER A 133 -2.98 14.65 21.14
N GLY A 134 -3.04 13.32 21.29
CA GLY A 134 -1.91 12.45 21.61
C GLY A 134 -1.19 11.93 20.38
N TYR A 135 -1.60 12.37 19.19
CA TYR A 135 -1.09 11.91 17.89
C TYR A 135 -1.34 10.42 17.62
N HIS A 136 -2.45 9.87 18.14
CA HIS A 136 -2.93 8.54 17.76
C HIS A 136 -3.87 8.67 16.56
N LEU A 137 -3.87 7.66 15.70
CA LEU A 137 -4.79 7.61 14.57
C LEU A 137 -6.23 7.48 15.10
N LEU A 138 -7.13 8.33 14.61
CA LEU A 138 -8.56 8.23 14.92
C LEU A 138 -9.16 6.96 14.30
N ILE A 139 -10.25 6.46 14.88
CA ILE A 139 -11.05 5.38 14.28
C ILE A 139 -11.51 5.84 12.90
N ASP A 140 -11.33 5.00 11.88
CA ASP A 140 -11.52 5.36 10.46
C ASP A 140 -10.76 6.64 10.07
N GLY A 141 -9.59 6.80 10.67
CA GLY A 141 -8.77 8.00 10.60
C GLY A 141 -7.99 8.18 9.31
N ILE A 142 -8.13 7.31 8.30
CA ILE A 142 -7.50 7.47 6.98
C ILE A 142 -8.57 7.63 5.91
N ASP A 143 -8.48 8.73 5.17
CA ASP A 143 -9.47 9.09 4.15
C ASP A 143 -8.79 9.53 2.85
N ARG A 144 -9.42 9.21 1.73
CA ARG A 144 -9.03 9.72 0.41
C ARG A 144 -9.83 10.97 0.09
N LEU A 145 -9.17 12.12 0.12
CA LEU A 145 -9.82 13.40 -0.18
C LEU A 145 -10.01 13.63 -1.67
N GLU A 146 -9.05 13.21 -2.49
CA GLU A 146 -9.12 13.40 -3.93
C GLU A 146 -8.52 12.20 -4.67
N GLN A 147 -9.08 11.97 -5.85
CA GLN A 147 -8.55 11.08 -6.87
C GLN A 147 -8.61 11.84 -8.20
N GLY A 148 -7.43 12.11 -8.76
CA GLY A 148 -7.32 12.84 -10.03
C GLY A 148 -7.03 11.91 -11.21
N THR A 149 -6.95 12.49 -12.42
CA THR A 149 -6.30 11.87 -13.58
C THR A 149 -4.79 12.06 -13.48
N ILE A 150 -4.02 11.31 -14.28
CA ILE A 150 -2.55 11.11 -14.28
C ILE A 150 -1.68 12.34 -13.92
N ASP A 151 -2.22 13.56 -14.00
CA ASP A 151 -1.47 14.80 -13.80
C ASP A 151 -2.01 15.77 -12.73
N ARG A 152 -3.15 15.52 -12.07
CA ARG A 152 -3.71 16.48 -11.09
C ARG A 152 -4.74 15.86 -10.14
N ALA A 153 -4.37 15.71 -8.87
CA ALA A 153 -5.32 15.69 -7.77
C ALA A 153 -5.39 17.11 -7.15
N THR A 154 -6.48 17.85 -7.38
CA THR A 154 -6.63 19.20 -6.84
C THR A 154 -7.31 19.13 -5.48
N VAL A 155 -6.53 19.16 -4.41
CA VAL A 155 -7.07 19.24 -3.03
C VAL A 155 -7.37 20.68 -2.67
N TYR A 156 -8.62 20.94 -2.29
CA TYR A 156 -9.01 22.26 -1.78
C TYR A 156 -8.82 22.34 -0.26
N PRO A 157 -8.10 23.34 0.27
CA PRO A 157 -7.88 23.48 1.72
C PRO A 157 -9.18 23.43 2.53
N ARG A 158 -10.27 23.96 1.98
CA ARG A 158 -11.61 23.87 2.59
C ARG A 158 -12.02 22.43 2.89
N ARG A 159 -11.86 21.51 1.95
CA ARG A 159 -12.26 20.10 2.13
C ARG A 159 -11.44 19.42 3.22
N LEU A 160 -10.13 19.69 3.28
CA LEU A 160 -9.26 19.19 4.34
C LEU A 160 -9.74 19.68 5.71
N VAL A 161 -9.97 20.97 5.84
CA VAL A 161 -10.41 21.59 7.11
C VAL A 161 -11.78 21.06 7.53
N GLU A 162 -12.75 21.00 6.63
CA GLU A 162 -14.10 20.44 6.90
C GLU A 162 -13.99 18.99 7.42
N ALA A 163 -13.23 18.15 6.72
CA ALA A 163 -13.06 16.75 7.10
C ALA A 163 -12.36 16.58 8.46
N ALA A 164 -11.36 17.42 8.74
CA ALA A 164 -10.63 17.40 10.00
C ALA A 164 -11.50 17.85 11.19
N LEU A 165 -12.27 18.91 11.02
CA LEU A 165 -13.20 19.41 12.04
C LEU A 165 -14.32 18.41 12.33
N MET A 166 -14.91 17.79 11.30
CA MET A 166 -15.94 16.76 11.48
C MET A 166 -15.43 15.56 12.29
N ARG A 167 -14.17 15.17 12.12
CA ARG A 167 -13.52 14.10 12.84
C ARG A 167 -12.94 14.52 14.19
N ARG A 168 -12.99 15.83 14.53
CA ARG A 168 -12.34 16.40 15.72
C ARG A 168 -10.84 16.08 15.79
N ALA A 169 -10.18 16.09 14.66
CA ALA A 169 -8.76 15.85 14.58
C ALA A 169 -7.98 17.03 15.16
N ALA A 170 -6.91 16.73 15.92
CA ALA A 170 -5.98 17.71 16.44
C ALA A 170 -4.73 17.85 15.56
N ALA A 171 -4.41 16.81 14.81
CA ALA A 171 -3.29 16.83 13.88
C ALA A 171 -3.57 15.96 12.65
N LEU A 172 -2.79 16.18 11.59
CA LEU A 172 -2.91 15.50 10.30
C LEU A 172 -1.54 15.05 9.80
N VAL A 173 -1.51 13.93 9.07
CA VAL A 173 -0.43 13.60 8.16
C VAL A 173 -1.03 13.44 6.76
N LEU A 174 -0.41 14.07 5.77
CA LEU A 174 -0.85 14.09 4.39
C LEU A 174 -0.02 13.11 3.57
N ALA A 175 -0.61 12.47 2.58
CA ALA A 175 0.11 11.63 1.63
C ALA A 175 -0.50 11.72 0.24
N HIS A 176 0.35 11.76 -0.79
CA HIS A 176 -0.08 11.53 -2.16
C HIS A 176 0.95 10.69 -2.91
N ASN A 177 0.53 9.99 -3.94
CA ASN A 177 1.44 9.21 -4.77
C ASN A 177 1.78 9.93 -6.06
N HIS A 178 2.99 9.65 -6.56
CA HIS A 178 3.41 10.04 -7.91
C HIS A 178 3.48 8.77 -8.79
N PRO A 179 2.54 8.56 -9.72
CA PRO A 179 2.51 7.38 -10.58
C PRO A 179 3.76 7.20 -11.45
N ASN A 180 4.47 8.31 -11.74
CA ASN A 180 5.73 8.28 -12.50
C ASN A 180 6.94 7.75 -11.68
N GLY A 181 6.74 7.41 -10.39
CA GLY A 181 7.77 6.88 -9.50
C GLY A 181 8.77 7.91 -8.94
N GLN A 182 8.66 9.19 -9.30
CA GLN A 182 9.52 10.26 -8.77
C GLN A 182 8.88 10.86 -7.52
N VAL A 183 9.60 10.86 -6.40
CA VAL A 183 9.09 11.42 -5.14
C VAL A 183 9.56 12.85 -4.86
N GLN A 184 10.32 13.45 -5.78
CA GLN A 184 10.73 14.85 -5.64
C GLN A 184 9.51 15.76 -5.75
N PRO A 185 9.26 16.66 -4.76
CA PRO A 185 8.11 17.54 -4.77
C PRO A 185 8.20 18.56 -5.91
N SER A 186 7.12 18.72 -6.65
CA SER A 186 6.94 19.79 -7.62
C SER A 186 6.74 21.14 -6.91
N ASP A 187 6.80 22.22 -7.64
CA ASP A 187 6.47 23.54 -7.09
C ASP A 187 4.98 23.65 -6.74
N GLN A 188 4.12 22.89 -7.43
CA GLN A 188 2.69 22.77 -7.10
C GLN A 188 2.49 22.05 -5.77
N ASP A 189 3.20 20.94 -5.50
CA ASP A 189 3.14 20.23 -4.21
C ASP A 189 3.57 21.12 -3.05
N LYS A 190 4.64 21.89 -3.25
CA LYS A 190 5.12 22.84 -2.24
C LYS A 190 4.11 23.96 -1.99
N ALA A 191 3.47 24.49 -3.05
CA ALA A 191 2.46 25.53 -2.94
C ALA A 191 1.20 25.00 -2.26
N LEU A 192 0.73 23.81 -2.65
CA LEU A 192 -0.40 23.13 -2.02
C LEU A 192 -0.13 22.87 -0.54
N THR A 193 1.03 22.27 -0.21
CA THR A 193 1.41 21.98 1.18
C THR A 193 1.35 23.24 2.03
N ARG A 194 1.96 24.34 1.59
CA ARG A 194 1.90 25.62 2.31
C ARG A 194 0.45 26.12 2.51
N ALA A 195 -0.40 26.02 1.49
CA ALA A 195 -1.79 26.44 1.60
C ALA A 195 -2.59 25.58 2.60
N LEU A 196 -2.34 24.24 2.61
CA LEU A 196 -2.98 23.33 3.55
C LEU A 196 -2.52 23.58 4.99
N VAL A 197 -1.21 23.80 5.20
CA VAL A 197 -0.65 24.14 6.52
C VAL A 197 -1.29 25.41 7.07
N LEU A 198 -1.31 26.50 6.30
CA LEU A 198 -1.91 27.76 6.70
C LEU A 198 -3.41 27.61 7.05
N ALA A 199 -4.15 26.85 6.23
CA ALA A 199 -5.58 26.63 6.46
C ALA A 199 -5.84 25.82 7.73
N ALA A 200 -5.03 24.81 8.01
CA ALA A 200 -5.13 23.98 9.21
C ALA A 200 -4.74 24.76 10.48
N GLU A 201 -3.69 25.58 10.43
CA GLU A 201 -3.24 26.42 11.55
C GLU A 201 -4.31 27.42 12.01
N ILE A 202 -5.08 28.02 11.08
CA ILE A 202 -6.17 28.96 11.41
C ILE A 202 -7.21 28.31 12.34
N VAL A 203 -7.41 27.01 12.24
CA VAL A 203 -8.35 26.24 13.06
C VAL A 203 -7.66 25.40 14.15
N ASN A 204 -6.40 25.72 14.49
CA ASN A 204 -5.58 25.03 15.49
C ASN A 204 -5.37 23.53 15.23
N ILE A 205 -5.33 23.12 13.98
CA ILE A 205 -4.99 21.75 13.56
C ILE A 205 -3.56 21.74 13.02
N LYS A 206 -2.72 20.80 13.48
CA LYS A 206 -1.31 20.70 13.07
C LYS A 206 -1.19 19.75 11.89
N ILE A 207 -0.44 20.13 10.85
CA ILE A 207 0.06 19.17 9.85
C ILE A 207 1.44 18.71 10.30
N LEU A 208 1.57 17.41 10.63
CA LEU A 208 2.80 16.83 11.16
C LEU A 208 3.79 16.47 10.06
N ASP A 209 3.31 16.01 8.92
CA ASP A 209 4.11 15.74 7.73
C ASP A 209 3.26 15.73 6.46
N HIS A 210 3.91 15.83 5.32
CA HIS A 210 3.36 15.55 4.01
C HIS A 210 4.31 14.59 3.27
N LEU A 211 3.80 13.44 2.87
CA LEU A 211 4.57 12.38 2.25
C LEU A 211 4.24 12.29 0.75
N ILE A 212 5.26 12.19 -0.08
CA ILE A 212 5.10 11.78 -1.49
C ILE A 212 5.53 10.33 -1.60
N ILE A 213 4.64 9.50 -2.13
CA ILE A 213 4.76 8.06 -2.14
C ILE A 213 4.97 7.54 -3.56
N SER A 214 5.93 6.65 -3.73
CA SER A 214 6.05 5.77 -4.90
C SER A 214 6.18 4.32 -4.45
N PRO A 215 6.17 3.34 -5.35
CA PRO A 215 6.34 1.94 -4.97
C PRO A 215 7.59 1.69 -4.11
N ASP A 216 8.69 2.37 -4.42
CA ASP A 216 9.99 2.09 -3.80
C ASP A 216 10.53 3.20 -2.90
N LYS A 217 9.99 4.41 -3.00
CA LYS A 217 10.53 5.60 -2.34
C LYS A 217 9.44 6.39 -1.64
N VAL A 218 9.85 7.11 -0.59
CA VAL A 218 9.03 8.08 0.13
C VAL A 218 9.86 9.37 0.28
N PHE A 219 9.20 10.50 0.09
CA PHE A 219 9.75 11.82 0.43
C PHE A 219 8.92 12.41 1.56
N SER A 220 9.57 12.97 2.57
CA SER A 220 8.93 13.68 3.69
C SER A 220 9.26 15.16 3.61
N PHE A 221 8.23 16.00 3.59
CA PHE A 221 8.37 17.45 3.64
C PHE A 221 8.99 17.90 4.96
N ARG A 222 8.61 17.26 6.07
CA ARG A 222 9.16 17.56 7.39
C ARG A 222 10.66 17.25 7.45
N GLN A 223 11.08 16.07 7.00
CA GLN A 223 12.51 15.70 7.00
C GLN A 223 13.34 16.60 6.08
N ALA A 224 12.75 17.10 5.00
CA ALA A 224 13.37 18.02 4.08
C ALA A 224 13.35 19.49 4.55
N GLY A 225 12.73 19.80 5.69
CA GLY A 225 12.61 21.18 6.22
C GLY A 225 11.70 22.07 5.36
N LEU A 226 10.70 21.49 4.71
CA LEU A 226 9.74 22.18 3.83
C LEU A 226 8.36 22.39 4.48
N LEU A 227 8.20 21.95 5.74
CA LEU A 227 7.05 22.15 6.61
C LEU A 227 7.39 23.09 7.71
#